data_3921ae6e6ead53ef8a9c9d52a600dedb
#
_entry.id   3921ae6e6ead53ef8a9c9d52a600dedb
#
_cell.length_a   1.000
_cell.length_b   1.000
_cell.length_c   1.000
_cell.angle_alpha   90.00
_cell.angle_beta   90.00
_cell.angle_gamma   90.00
#
_symmetry.space_group_name_H-M   'P 1'
#
loop_
_entity.id
_entity.type
_entity.pdbx_description
1 polymer ?
#
loop_
_entity_poly.entity_id
_entity_poly.type
_entity_poly.pdbx_seq_one_letter_code
_entity_poly.pdbx_strand_id
1 'polypeptide(L)'
;MPGPDTITPTGRADRWLSLGPASRLLGIDPDTLRRWADQGRVATWTTPGGHRRFDRSALERLASARRRPSGPVLATLGASPERLARVYRRHYAAGTAATANTPTAVDAASRDAFRRDGRRLIGSLIHYLDTDPRDGEARERFERDARGIVDGQARRLASEGTSLTEAVAGFVMARQPFLDELGGLGRRRSLDPGRLAALYGDASALLDRLLLRFIETHQRTDG
;
A
#
# COMPACT_ATOMS: atom_id res chain seq x y z
N MET A 1 43.29 -24.98 30.67
CA MET A 1 42.03 -25.53 30.25
C MET A 1 40.99 -24.44 30.27
N PRO A 2 40.61 -23.81 29.14
CA PRO A 2 39.48 -22.89 29.11
C PRO A 2 38.19 -23.72 29.05
N GLY A 3 37.19 -23.32 29.85
CA GLY A 3 35.87 -23.94 29.92
C GLY A 3 35.03 -23.67 28.66
N PRO A 4 33.98 -24.46 28.40
CA PRO A 4 33.19 -24.33 27.19
C PRO A 4 32.35 -23.06 27.18
N ASP A 5 32.46 -22.28 26.10
CA ASP A 5 31.65 -21.11 25.79
C ASP A 5 30.17 -21.50 25.82
N THR A 6 29.45 -20.91 26.77
CA THR A 6 28.00 -20.97 26.82
C THR A 6 27.45 -20.04 25.74
N ILE A 7 27.17 -20.54 24.58
CA ILE A 7 26.44 -19.86 23.52
C ILE A 7 25.01 -19.65 24.03
N THR A 8 24.71 -18.45 24.50
CA THR A 8 23.37 -18.03 24.87
C THR A 8 22.58 -17.76 23.58
N PRO A 9 21.49 -18.48 23.26
CA PRO A 9 20.70 -18.21 22.06
C PRO A 9 19.78 -17.00 22.30
N THR A 10 20.30 -15.80 22.15
CA THR A 10 19.57 -14.54 22.33
C THR A 10 18.42 -14.35 21.31
N GLY A 11 18.40 -15.08 20.22
CA GLY A 11 17.39 -14.93 19.16
C GLY A 11 16.07 -15.72 19.35
N ARG A 12 16.02 -16.68 20.28
CA ARG A 12 14.84 -17.55 20.46
C ARG A 12 13.88 -17.05 21.53
N ALA A 13 14.36 -16.30 22.53
CA ALA A 13 13.55 -15.76 23.61
C ALA A 13 12.64 -14.62 23.15
N ASP A 14 13.07 -13.82 22.16
CA ASP A 14 12.30 -12.68 21.64
C ASP A 14 11.15 -13.07 20.70
N ARG A 15 11.20 -14.26 20.14
CA ARG A 15 10.16 -14.76 19.22
C ARG A 15 8.87 -15.19 19.95
N TRP A 16 8.98 -15.67 21.18
CA TRP A 16 7.86 -16.29 21.90
C TRP A 16 7.49 -15.48 23.14
N LEU A 17 6.27 -14.94 23.17
CA LEU A 17 5.75 -14.19 24.29
C LEU A 17 4.96 -15.08 25.25
N SER A 18 5.04 -14.80 26.55
CA SER A 18 4.09 -15.33 27.54
C SER A 18 2.75 -14.60 27.45
N LEU A 19 1.72 -15.14 28.09
CA LEU A 19 0.34 -14.64 28.03
C LEU A 19 0.22 -13.14 28.31
N GLY A 20 0.83 -12.65 29.40
CA GLY A 20 0.73 -11.23 29.77
C GLY A 20 1.31 -10.25 28.75
N PRO A 21 2.58 -10.41 28.31
CA PRO A 21 3.13 -9.61 27.23
C PRO A 21 2.34 -9.75 25.91
N ALA A 22 1.87 -10.95 25.57
CA ALA A 22 1.06 -11.19 24.36
C ALA A 22 -0.29 -10.45 24.41
N SER A 23 -0.97 -10.46 25.56
CA SER A 23 -2.23 -9.74 25.79
C SER A 23 -2.04 -8.23 25.70
N ARG A 24 -0.95 -7.69 26.29
CA ARG A 24 -0.61 -6.27 26.17
C ARG A 24 -0.33 -5.84 24.74
N LEU A 25 0.38 -6.66 23.98
CA LEU A 25 0.69 -6.38 22.57
C LEU A 25 -0.58 -6.31 21.70
N LEU A 26 -1.58 -7.14 21.99
CA LEU A 26 -2.87 -7.13 21.30
C LEU A 26 -3.88 -6.15 21.88
N GLY A 27 -3.64 -5.58 23.08
CA GLY A 27 -4.59 -4.73 23.78
C GLY A 27 -5.88 -5.47 24.14
N ILE A 28 -5.80 -6.74 24.53
CA ILE A 28 -6.94 -7.58 24.93
C ILE A 28 -6.72 -8.22 26.30
N ASP A 29 -7.83 -8.62 26.93
CA ASP A 29 -7.79 -9.36 28.17
C ASP A 29 -7.12 -10.74 28.00
N PRO A 30 -6.33 -11.23 28.99
CA PRO A 30 -5.68 -12.52 28.96
C PRO A 30 -6.63 -13.71 28.73
N ASP A 31 -7.84 -13.69 29.26
CA ASP A 31 -8.81 -14.78 29.07
C ASP A 31 -9.36 -14.79 27.64
N THR A 32 -9.52 -13.62 27.04
CA THR A 32 -9.85 -13.52 25.63
C THR A 32 -8.75 -14.14 24.76
N LEU A 33 -7.48 -13.87 25.08
CA LEU A 33 -6.35 -14.45 24.35
C LEU A 33 -6.25 -15.98 24.54
N ARG A 34 -6.54 -16.49 25.75
CA ARG A 34 -6.62 -17.95 26.01
C ARG A 34 -7.69 -18.58 25.12
N ARG A 35 -8.92 -18.02 25.13
CA ARG A 35 -10.03 -18.52 24.30
C ARG A 35 -9.68 -18.53 22.80
N TRP A 36 -8.97 -17.52 22.31
CA TRP A 36 -8.52 -17.48 20.91
C TRP A 36 -7.48 -18.52 20.60
N ALA A 37 -6.59 -18.82 21.55
CA ALA A 37 -5.63 -19.90 21.43
C ALA A 37 -6.34 -21.26 21.39
N ASP A 38 -7.34 -21.49 22.25
CA ASP A 38 -8.14 -22.71 22.27
C ASP A 38 -8.94 -22.92 20.99
N GLN A 39 -9.37 -21.83 20.35
CA GLN A 39 -10.07 -21.82 19.06
C GLN A 39 -9.13 -21.92 17.85
N GLY A 40 -7.81 -22.03 18.05
CA GLY A 40 -6.83 -22.07 16.97
C GLY A 40 -6.67 -20.74 16.18
N ARG A 41 -7.23 -19.63 16.68
CA ARG A 41 -7.17 -18.32 16.02
C ARG A 41 -5.81 -17.65 16.15
N VAL A 42 -4.99 -18.09 17.09
CA VAL A 42 -3.64 -17.58 17.34
C VAL A 42 -2.69 -18.77 17.47
N ALA A 43 -1.60 -18.72 16.72
CA ALA A 43 -0.58 -19.75 16.79
C ALA A 43 0.10 -19.76 18.17
N THR A 44 0.05 -20.91 18.85
CA THR A 44 0.64 -21.10 20.16
C THR A 44 1.49 -22.36 20.19
N TRP A 45 2.48 -22.36 21.08
CA TRP A 45 3.25 -23.52 21.46
C TRP A 45 3.19 -23.69 22.99
N THR A 46 3.05 -24.91 23.47
CA THR A 46 3.02 -25.22 24.90
C THR A 46 4.37 -25.80 25.33
N THR A 47 4.97 -25.22 26.34
CA THR A 47 6.22 -25.72 26.91
C THR A 47 5.98 -27.07 27.62
N PRO A 48 7.01 -27.88 27.85
CA PRO A 48 6.91 -29.13 28.65
C PRO A 48 6.29 -28.89 30.06
N GLY A 49 6.45 -27.69 30.63
CA GLY A 49 5.83 -27.29 31.90
C GLY A 49 4.40 -26.75 31.76
N GLY A 50 3.71 -26.94 30.64
CA GLY A 50 2.32 -26.56 30.45
C GLY A 50 2.07 -25.07 30.15
N HIS A 51 3.13 -24.25 30.03
CA HIS A 51 2.97 -22.82 29.75
C HIS A 51 2.82 -22.53 28.26
N ARG A 52 1.77 -21.83 27.87
CA ARG A 52 1.54 -21.36 26.48
C ARG A 52 2.50 -20.25 26.12
N ARG A 53 3.05 -20.32 24.92
CA ARG A 53 3.88 -19.31 24.27
C ARG A 53 3.22 -18.89 22.95
N PHE A 54 3.25 -17.61 22.68
CA PHE A 54 2.59 -16.98 21.53
C PHE A 54 3.65 -16.43 20.59
N ASP A 55 3.57 -16.75 19.30
CA ASP A 55 4.51 -16.25 18.30
C ASP A 55 4.32 -14.73 18.14
N ARG A 56 5.35 -13.94 18.48
CA ARG A 56 5.34 -12.48 18.42
C ARG A 56 4.93 -11.98 17.03
N SER A 57 5.51 -12.52 15.97
CA SER A 57 5.24 -12.06 14.61
C SER A 57 3.79 -12.33 14.19
N ALA A 58 3.21 -13.45 14.62
CA ALA A 58 1.80 -13.74 14.41
C ALA A 58 0.89 -12.76 15.16
N LEU A 59 1.24 -12.42 16.41
CA LEU A 59 0.51 -11.43 17.19
C LEU A 59 0.64 -10.02 16.60
N GLU A 60 1.81 -9.62 16.13
CA GLU A 60 2.03 -8.32 15.48
C GLU A 60 1.22 -8.19 14.20
N ARG A 61 1.17 -9.24 13.37
CA ARG A 61 0.28 -9.28 12.20
C ARG A 61 -1.19 -9.14 12.61
N LEU A 62 -1.61 -9.86 13.65
CA LEU A 62 -2.98 -9.79 14.14
C LEU A 62 -3.31 -8.43 14.76
N ALA A 63 -2.40 -7.82 15.51
CA ALA A 63 -2.53 -6.47 16.06
C ALA A 63 -2.66 -5.43 14.94
N SER A 64 -1.81 -5.54 13.91
CA SER A 64 -1.86 -4.67 12.74
C SER A 64 -3.18 -4.81 11.96
N ALA A 65 -3.66 -6.05 11.80
CA ALA A 65 -4.94 -6.33 11.18
C ALA A 65 -6.14 -5.78 11.99
N ARG A 66 -6.05 -5.77 13.33
CA ARG A 66 -7.09 -5.20 14.21
C ARG A 66 -7.05 -3.68 14.31
N ARG A 67 -5.86 -3.09 14.21
CA ARG A 67 -5.69 -1.62 14.21
C ARG A 67 -6.11 -0.98 12.88
N ARG A 68 -6.27 -1.77 11.83
CA ARG A 68 -6.87 -1.28 10.58
C ARG A 68 -8.35 -1.00 10.84
N PRO A 69 -8.81 0.24 10.76
CA PRO A 69 -10.23 0.54 10.91
C PRO A 69 -11.00 -0.10 9.76
N SER A 70 -12.07 -0.78 10.11
CA SER A 70 -13.10 -1.13 9.17
C SER A 70 -13.83 0.15 8.77
N GLY A 71 -13.60 0.63 7.56
CA GLY A 71 -14.32 1.79 7.03
C GLY A 71 -13.46 2.71 6.14
N PRO A 72 -14.09 3.52 5.29
CA PRO A 72 -13.41 4.37 4.34
C PRO A 72 -12.56 5.41 5.08
N VAL A 73 -11.24 5.24 5.02
CA VAL A 73 -10.27 6.13 5.70
C VAL A 73 -10.06 7.39 4.87
N LEU A 74 -9.88 7.23 3.57
CA LEU A 74 -9.59 8.36 2.68
C LEU A 74 -10.80 9.26 2.49
N ALA A 75 -12.01 8.72 2.40
CA ALA A 75 -13.24 9.51 2.35
C ALA A 75 -13.40 10.37 3.61
N THR A 76 -13.17 9.80 4.81
CA THR A 76 -13.23 10.56 6.08
C THR A 76 -12.12 11.60 6.20
N LEU A 77 -10.98 11.41 5.56
CA LEU A 77 -9.89 12.37 5.46
C LEU A 77 -10.18 13.48 4.42
N GLY A 78 -11.25 13.35 3.66
CA GLY A 78 -11.63 14.30 2.60
C GLY A 78 -10.80 14.13 1.33
N ALA A 79 -10.27 12.92 1.09
CA ALA A 79 -9.72 12.58 -0.22
C ALA A 79 -10.86 12.43 -1.22
N SER A 80 -10.72 13.06 -2.38
CA SER A 80 -11.60 12.84 -3.51
C SER A 80 -10.81 12.88 -4.81
N PRO A 81 -11.31 12.24 -5.89
CA PRO A 81 -10.68 12.33 -7.20
C PRO A 81 -10.49 13.77 -7.68
N GLU A 82 -11.44 14.68 -7.37
CA GLU A 82 -11.39 16.10 -7.76
C GLU A 82 -10.30 16.85 -6.99
N ARG A 83 -10.14 16.55 -5.69
CA ARG A 83 -9.09 17.14 -4.86
C ARG A 83 -7.71 16.71 -5.34
N LEU A 84 -7.51 15.41 -5.58
CA LEU A 84 -6.26 14.92 -6.12
C LEU A 84 -5.99 15.45 -7.53
N ALA A 85 -6.99 15.52 -8.40
CA ALA A 85 -6.84 16.13 -9.71
C ALA A 85 -6.37 17.60 -9.65
N ARG A 86 -6.78 18.37 -8.62
CA ARG A 86 -6.24 19.72 -8.37
C ARG A 86 -4.77 19.71 -7.94
N VAL A 87 -4.37 18.72 -7.11
CA VAL A 87 -2.97 18.56 -6.69
C VAL A 87 -2.10 18.24 -7.92
N TYR A 88 -2.54 17.32 -8.76
CA TYR A 88 -1.86 16.97 -10.00
C TYR A 88 -1.72 18.18 -10.94
N ARG A 89 -2.79 18.95 -11.15
CA ARG A 89 -2.71 20.17 -11.99
C ARG A 89 -1.67 21.15 -11.48
N ARG A 90 -1.60 21.37 -10.15
CA ARG A 90 -0.59 22.27 -9.54
C ARG A 90 0.82 21.72 -9.71
N HIS A 91 1.00 20.41 -9.51
CA HIS A 91 2.29 19.75 -9.65
C HIS A 91 2.82 19.86 -11.09
N TYR A 92 1.98 19.52 -12.06
CA TYR A 92 2.36 19.63 -13.48
C TYR A 92 2.50 21.06 -13.96
N ALA A 93 1.72 22.01 -13.47
CA ALA A 93 1.91 23.43 -13.79
C ALA A 93 3.23 23.98 -13.24
N ALA A 94 3.67 23.51 -12.07
CA ALA A 94 4.97 23.86 -11.50
C ALA A 94 6.13 23.13 -12.22
N GLY A 95 5.92 21.87 -12.63
CA GLY A 95 6.94 21.05 -13.30
C GLY A 95 7.20 21.45 -14.75
N THR A 96 6.19 21.94 -15.49
CA THR A 96 6.39 22.44 -16.87
C THR A 96 7.24 23.71 -16.92
N ALA A 97 7.39 24.41 -15.79
CA ALA A 97 8.34 25.50 -15.67
C ALA A 97 9.80 24.99 -15.45
N ALA A 98 9.98 23.71 -15.03
CA ALA A 98 11.28 23.16 -14.65
C ALA A 98 11.85 22.12 -15.64
N THR A 99 11.05 21.54 -16.54
CA THR A 99 11.48 20.51 -17.49
C THR A 99 11.03 20.86 -18.91
N ALA A 100 11.95 21.43 -19.68
CA ALA A 100 11.79 21.67 -21.12
C ALA A 100 11.76 20.36 -21.97
N ASN A 101 11.55 19.19 -21.37
CA ASN A 101 11.55 17.87 -22.00
C ASN A 101 10.17 17.18 -21.97
N THR A 102 9.09 17.94 -22.02
CA THR A 102 7.80 17.35 -22.38
C THR A 102 7.77 17.19 -23.90
N PRO A 103 7.41 15.99 -24.46
CA PRO A 103 7.22 15.87 -25.88
C PRO A 103 6.24 16.94 -26.38
N THR A 104 6.71 17.87 -27.17
CA THR A 104 6.00 19.07 -27.62
C THR A 104 4.89 18.74 -28.64
N ALA A 105 4.65 17.46 -28.92
CA ALA A 105 3.80 16.96 -29.99
C ALA A 105 2.56 16.17 -29.55
N VAL A 106 2.21 16.16 -28.25
CA VAL A 106 0.97 15.51 -27.81
C VAL A 106 -0.21 16.42 -28.16
N ASP A 107 -1.12 15.94 -29.03
CA ASP A 107 -2.29 16.69 -29.42
C ASP A 107 -3.26 16.97 -28.25
N ALA A 108 -4.21 17.89 -28.42
CA ALA A 108 -5.16 18.23 -27.36
C ALA A 108 -6.03 17.03 -26.94
N ALA A 109 -6.38 16.16 -27.87
CA ALA A 109 -7.22 14.99 -27.62
C ALA A 109 -6.49 13.95 -26.77
N SER A 110 -5.21 13.69 -27.05
CA SER A 110 -4.35 12.79 -26.27
C SER A 110 -4.13 13.33 -24.86
N ARG A 111 -3.92 14.64 -24.69
CA ARG A 111 -3.83 15.27 -23.38
C ARG A 111 -5.11 15.13 -22.54
N ASP A 112 -6.27 15.29 -23.17
CA ASP A 112 -7.56 15.15 -22.50
C ASP A 112 -7.88 13.68 -22.19
N ALA A 113 -7.50 12.74 -23.03
CA ALA A 113 -7.58 11.31 -22.75
C ALA A 113 -6.72 10.96 -21.53
N PHE A 114 -5.46 11.42 -21.49
CA PHE A 114 -4.55 11.21 -20.36
C PHE A 114 -5.11 11.78 -19.06
N ARG A 115 -5.71 12.98 -19.10
CA ARG A 115 -6.35 13.59 -17.93
C ARG A 115 -7.58 12.81 -17.46
N ARG A 116 -8.41 12.27 -18.37
CA ARG A 116 -9.57 11.44 -18.02
C ARG A 116 -9.12 10.14 -17.38
N ASP A 117 -8.16 9.46 -17.99
CA ASP A 117 -7.60 8.21 -17.47
C ASP A 117 -6.94 8.40 -16.12
N GLY A 118 -6.19 9.49 -15.94
CA GLY A 118 -5.59 9.82 -14.64
C GLY A 118 -6.64 10.03 -13.54
N ARG A 119 -7.76 10.72 -13.84
CA ARG A 119 -8.85 10.89 -12.84
C ARG A 119 -9.51 9.55 -12.50
N ARG A 120 -9.75 8.68 -13.50
CA ARG A 120 -10.31 7.35 -13.27
C ARG A 120 -9.37 6.48 -12.45
N LEU A 121 -8.08 6.50 -12.76
CA LEU A 121 -7.06 5.76 -12.01
C LEU A 121 -7.04 6.21 -10.53
N ILE A 122 -7.01 7.52 -10.28
CA ILE A 122 -7.08 8.07 -8.91
C ILE A 122 -8.35 7.59 -8.20
N GLY A 123 -9.49 7.58 -8.86
CA GLY A 123 -10.74 7.05 -8.31
C GLY A 123 -10.62 5.59 -7.89
N SER A 124 -10.09 4.72 -8.76
CA SER A 124 -9.87 3.31 -8.46
C SER A 124 -8.88 3.11 -7.30
N LEU A 125 -7.80 3.90 -7.24
CA LEU A 125 -6.83 3.86 -6.13
C LEU A 125 -7.48 4.25 -4.78
N ILE A 126 -8.27 5.32 -4.75
CA ILE A 126 -8.99 5.76 -3.55
C ILE A 126 -9.95 4.67 -3.09
N HIS A 127 -10.77 4.13 -3.98
CA HIS A 127 -11.73 3.07 -3.65
C HIS A 127 -11.04 1.80 -3.16
N TYR A 128 -9.94 1.39 -3.80
CA TYR A 128 -9.14 0.26 -3.34
C TYR A 128 -8.65 0.46 -1.90
N LEU A 129 -8.11 1.64 -1.59
CA LEU A 129 -7.55 1.96 -0.27
C LEU A 129 -8.63 2.15 0.80
N ASP A 130 -9.85 2.59 0.41
CA ASP A 130 -11.00 2.73 1.29
C ASP A 130 -11.74 1.41 1.53
N THR A 131 -11.50 0.38 0.70
CA THR A 131 -12.12 -0.92 0.86
C THR A 131 -11.46 -1.70 2.00
N ASP A 132 -12.28 -2.36 2.84
CA ASP A 132 -11.78 -3.22 3.91
C ASP A 132 -10.78 -4.26 3.32
N PRO A 133 -9.57 -4.39 3.89
CA PRO A 133 -8.60 -5.41 3.45
C PRO A 133 -9.12 -6.85 3.46
N ARG A 134 -10.21 -7.12 4.19
CA ARG A 134 -10.86 -8.43 4.24
C ARG A 134 -11.83 -8.66 3.08
N ASP A 135 -12.28 -7.60 2.42
CA ASP A 135 -13.09 -7.66 1.22
C ASP A 135 -12.19 -7.76 -0.01
N GLY A 136 -11.66 -8.96 -0.23
CA GLY A 136 -10.74 -9.25 -1.32
C GLY A 136 -11.39 -9.07 -2.69
N GLU A 137 -12.69 -9.39 -2.82
CA GLU A 137 -13.41 -9.29 -4.08
C GLU A 137 -13.58 -7.83 -4.51
N ALA A 138 -14.02 -6.97 -3.59
CA ALA A 138 -14.15 -5.53 -3.88
C ALA A 138 -12.79 -4.89 -4.19
N ARG A 139 -11.72 -5.24 -3.44
CA ARG A 139 -10.37 -4.76 -3.72
C ARG A 139 -9.89 -5.20 -5.09
N GLU A 140 -10.09 -6.47 -5.44
CA GLU A 140 -9.68 -6.98 -6.74
C GLU A 140 -10.42 -6.32 -7.90
N ARG A 141 -11.70 -5.96 -7.72
CA ARG A 141 -12.45 -5.19 -8.72
C ARG A 141 -11.78 -3.85 -8.99
N PHE A 142 -11.48 -3.06 -7.96
CA PHE A 142 -10.86 -1.76 -8.13
C PHE A 142 -9.42 -1.85 -8.66
N GLU A 143 -8.66 -2.88 -8.26
CA GLU A 143 -7.33 -3.14 -8.80
C GLU A 143 -7.41 -3.54 -10.28
N ARG A 144 -8.39 -4.32 -10.68
CA ARG A 144 -8.63 -4.70 -12.09
C ARG A 144 -8.98 -3.49 -12.95
N ASP A 145 -9.82 -2.59 -12.43
CA ASP A 145 -10.14 -1.33 -13.10
C ASP A 145 -8.88 -0.46 -13.29
N ALA A 146 -8.06 -0.35 -12.26
CA ALA A 146 -6.79 0.37 -12.32
C ALA A 146 -5.81 -0.25 -13.33
N ARG A 147 -5.69 -1.58 -13.36
CA ARG A 147 -4.88 -2.31 -14.35
C ARG A 147 -5.34 -2.03 -15.78
N GLY A 148 -6.65 -2.05 -16.04
CA GLY A 148 -7.19 -1.75 -17.37
C GLY A 148 -6.82 -0.35 -17.87
N ILE A 149 -6.84 0.64 -16.97
CA ILE A 149 -6.42 2.01 -17.29
C ILE A 149 -4.93 2.07 -17.60
N VAL A 150 -4.11 1.44 -16.76
CA VAL A 150 -2.66 1.39 -16.89
C VAL A 150 -2.24 0.67 -18.17
N ASP A 151 -2.89 -0.45 -18.51
CA ASP A 151 -2.70 -1.17 -19.76
C ASP A 151 -3.00 -0.28 -20.98
N GLY A 152 -4.08 0.50 -20.93
CA GLY A 152 -4.44 1.45 -21.99
C GLY A 152 -3.40 2.54 -22.18
N GLN A 153 -2.88 3.09 -21.08
CA GLN A 153 -1.81 4.11 -21.12
C GLN A 153 -0.51 3.53 -21.66
N ALA A 154 -0.10 2.34 -21.21
CA ALA A 154 1.13 1.69 -21.68
C ALA A 154 1.10 1.42 -23.16
N ARG A 155 -0.01 0.84 -23.69
CA ARG A 155 -0.18 0.61 -25.12
C ARG A 155 -0.13 1.89 -25.95
N ARG A 156 -0.77 2.95 -25.47
CA ARG A 156 -0.76 4.25 -26.16
C ARG A 156 0.65 4.81 -26.26
N LEU A 157 1.39 4.87 -25.14
CA LEU A 157 2.75 5.39 -25.12
C LEU A 157 3.68 4.58 -26.04
N ALA A 158 3.58 3.25 -26.02
CA ALA A 158 4.33 2.40 -26.92
C ALA A 158 3.98 2.67 -28.39
N SER A 159 2.69 2.78 -28.74
CA SER A 159 2.26 3.08 -30.11
C SER A 159 2.64 4.50 -30.58
N GLU A 160 2.85 5.43 -29.67
CA GLU A 160 3.37 6.78 -29.92
C GLU A 160 4.90 6.82 -30.01
N GLY A 161 5.59 5.68 -29.88
CA GLY A 161 7.05 5.56 -29.94
C GLY A 161 7.79 6.07 -28.68
N THR A 162 7.07 6.21 -27.54
CA THR A 162 7.71 6.57 -26.29
C THR A 162 8.54 5.39 -25.78
N SER A 163 9.81 5.61 -25.49
CA SER A 163 10.67 4.56 -24.96
C SER A 163 10.19 4.06 -23.60
N LEU A 164 10.47 2.78 -23.29
CA LEU A 164 10.12 2.22 -21.99
C LEU A 164 10.70 3.03 -20.82
N THR A 165 11.93 3.52 -20.97
CA THR A 165 12.60 4.33 -19.93
C THR A 165 11.84 5.62 -19.64
N GLU A 166 11.42 6.35 -20.70
CA GLU A 166 10.64 7.59 -20.58
C GLU A 166 9.25 7.30 -19.99
N ALA A 167 8.60 6.24 -20.46
CA ALA A 167 7.29 5.82 -19.97
C ALA A 167 7.31 5.46 -18.48
N VAL A 168 8.33 4.70 -18.03
CA VAL A 168 8.53 4.35 -16.61
C VAL A 168 8.87 5.58 -15.78
N ALA A 169 9.74 6.46 -16.27
CA ALA A 169 10.04 7.72 -15.58
C ALA A 169 8.78 8.56 -15.37
N GLY A 170 7.93 8.66 -16.40
CA GLY A 170 6.63 9.33 -16.32
C GLY A 170 5.70 8.71 -15.26
N PHE A 171 5.61 7.38 -15.21
CA PHE A 171 4.81 6.67 -14.20
C PHE A 171 5.33 6.94 -12.77
N VAL A 172 6.66 6.86 -12.58
CA VAL A 172 7.30 7.12 -11.27
C VAL A 172 7.06 8.56 -10.82
N MET A 173 7.18 9.53 -11.72
CA MET A 173 6.86 10.94 -11.40
C MET A 173 5.38 11.13 -11.11
N ALA A 174 4.49 10.47 -11.84
CA ALA A 174 3.06 10.58 -11.67
C ALA A 174 2.55 10.02 -10.32
N ARG A 175 3.23 9.02 -9.73
CA ARG A 175 2.83 8.47 -8.42
C ARG A 175 3.12 9.41 -7.25
N GLN A 176 4.13 10.28 -7.36
CA GLN A 176 4.61 11.10 -6.26
C GLN A 176 3.55 12.05 -5.69
N PRO A 177 2.81 12.84 -6.48
CA PRO A 177 1.76 13.71 -5.95
C PRO A 177 0.65 12.97 -5.21
N PHE A 178 0.37 11.71 -5.58
CA PHE A 178 -0.61 10.88 -4.88
C PHE A 178 -0.11 10.50 -3.48
N LEU A 179 1.12 10.02 -3.36
CA LEU A 179 1.74 9.66 -2.09
C LEU A 179 1.91 10.88 -1.16
N ASP A 180 2.34 12.02 -1.71
CA ASP A 180 2.50 13.26 -0.96
C ASP A 180 1.16 13.76 -0.39
N GLU A 181 0.07 13.68 -1.17
CA GLU A 181 -1.25 14.06 -0.68
C GLU A 181 -1.77 13.10 0.38
N LEU A 182 -1.53 11.78 0.26
CA LEU A 182 -1.86 10.83 1.32
C LEU A 182 -1.17 11.19 2.64
N GLY A 183 0.13 11.48 2.59
CA GLY A 183 0.89 11.92 3.77
C GLY A 183 0.39 13.25 4.31
N GLY A 184 0.08 14.20 3.43
CA GLY A 184 -0.49 15.50 3.81
C GLY A 184 -1.86 15.37 4.48
N LEU A 185 -2.75 14.53 3.96
CA LEU A 185 -4.06 14.26 4.56
C LEU A 185 -3.91 13.63 5.94
N GLY A 186 -3.05 12.62 6.07
CA GLY A 186 -2.80 11.96 7.35
C GLY A 186 -2.32 12.93 8.43
N ARG A 187 -1.38 13.81 8.09
CA ARG A 187 -0.88 14.83 9.03
C ARG A 187 -1.94 15.87 9.40
N ARG A 188 -2.67 16.42 8.42
CA ARG A 188 -3.70 17.45 8.65
C ARG A 188 -4.87 16.96 9.51
N ARG A 189 -5.15 15.67 9.47
CA ARG A 189 -6.28 15.05 10.19
C ARG A 189 -5.83 14.27 11.41
N SER A 190 -4.56 14.38 11.82
CA SER A 190 -3.98 13.70 12.99
C SER A 190 -4.25 12.19 12.97
N LEU A 191 -4.10 11.56 11.80
CA LEU A 191 -4.28 10.12 11.68
C LEU A 191 -3.23 9.41 12.53
N ASP A 192 -3.63 8.34 13.19
CA ASP A 192 -2.70 7.48 13.94
C ASP A 192 -1.53 7.05 13.05
N PRO A 193 -0.27 7.16 13.53
CA PRO A 193 0.91 6.85 12.72
C PRO A 193 0.91 5.43 12.14
N GLY A 194 0.40 4.45 12.89
CA GLY A 194 0.30 3.07 12.42
C GLY A 194 -0.72 2.91 11.28
N ARG A 195 -1.82 3.67 11.34
CA ARG A 195 -2.81 3.73 10.26
C ARG A 195 -2.26 4.39 9.02
N LEU A 196 -1.54 5.50 9.19
CA LEU A 196 -0.90 6.19 8.08
C LEU A 196 0.14 5.29 7.40
N ALA A 197 0.98 4.61 8.18
CA ALA A 197 1.97 3.68 7.68
C ALA A 197 1.32 2.50 6.92
N ALA A 198 0.22 1.94 7.43
CA ALA A 198 -0.51 0.87 6.74
C ALA A 198 -1.11 1.36 5.41
N LEU A 199 -1.72 2.56 5.40
CA LEU A 199 -2.27 3.17 4.18
C LEU A 199 -1.19 3.41 3.12
N TYR A 200 -0.02 3.92 3.55
CA TYR A 200 1.13 4.10 2.68
C TYR A 200 1.65 2.78 2.11
N GLY A 201 1.75 1.75 2.96
CA GLY A 201 2.18 0.41 2.54
C GLY A 201 1.24 -0.19 1.49
N ASP A 202 -0.07 -0.11 1.73
CA ASP A 202 -1.08 -0.60 0.77
C ASP A 202 -1.05 0.18 -0.55
N ALA A 203 -0.90 1.51 -0.48
CA ALA A 203 -0.79 2.36 -1.67
C ALA A 203 0.47 2.06 -2.48
N SER A 204 1.62 1.95 -1.82
CA SER A 204 2.90 1.64 -2.49
C SER A 204 2.86 0.25 -3.14
N ALA A 205 2.37 -0.76 -2.41
CA ALA A 205 2.27 -2.12 -2.95
C ALA A 205 1.34 -2.20 -4.18
N LEU A 206 0.23 -1.46 -4.19
CA LEU A 206 -0.65 -1.38 -5.35
C LEU A 206 0.05 -0.68 -6.52
N LEU A 207 0.68 0.47 -6.28
CA LEU A 207 1.39 1.23 -7.32
C LEU A 207 2.55 0.44 -7.93
N ASP A 208 3.27 -0.35 -7.13
CA ASP A 208 4.35 -1.21 -7.62
C ASP A 208 3.80 -2.33 -8.52
N ARG A 209 2.67 -2.97 -8.16
CA ARG A 209 2.01 -3.96 -9.05
C ARG A 209 1.52 -3.33 -10.35
N LEU A 210 0.98 -2.11 -10.30
CA LEU A 210 0.56 -1.37 -11.49
C LEU A 210 1.74 -0.98 -12.37
N LEU A 211 2.88 -0.60 -11.78
CA LEU A 211 4.11 -0.31 -12.53
C LEU A 211 4.63 -1.55 -13.26
N LEU A 212 4.70 -2.70 -12.58
CA LEU A 212 5.11 -3.94 -13.22
C LEU A 212 4.19 -4.30 -14.40
N ARG A 213 2.89 -4.17 -14.20
CA ARG A 213 1.91 -4.39 -15.26
C ARG A 213 2.07 -3.42 -16.43
N PHE A 214 2.36 -2.16 -16.14
CA PHE A 214 2.63 -1.13 -17.14
C PHE A 214 3.84 -1.50 -18.00
N ILE A 215 4.95 -1.91 -17.38
CA ILE A 215 6.19 -2.35 -18.06
C ILE A 215 5.89 -3.55 -18.98
N GLU A 216 5.24 -4.58 -18.47
CA GLU A 216 4.88 -5.78 -19.23
C GLU A 216 4.01 -5.45 -20.46
N THR A 217 3.07 -4.53 -20.29
CA THR A 217 2.16 -4.15 -21.39
C THR A 217 2.86 -3.30 -22.43
N HIS A 218 3.72 -2.36 -21.99
CA HIS A 218 4.51 -1.53 -22.91
C HIS A 218 5.43 -2.39 -23.77
N GLN A 219 6.22 -3.29 -23.15
CA GLN A 219 7.13 -4.19 -23.87
C GLN A 219 6.44 -5.08 -24.89
N ARG A 220 5.24 -5.60 -24.55
CA ARG A 220 4.46 -6.43 -25.50
C ARG A 220 3.89 -5.67 -26.68
N THR A 221 3.81 -4.36 -26.60
CA THR A 221 3.25 -3.52 -27.65
C THR A 221 4.34 -2.96 -28.55
N ASP A 222 5.56 -2.81 -28.01
CA ASP A 222 6.75 -2.27 -28.71
C ASP A 222 7.48 -3.36 -29.53
N GLY A 223 7.25 -4.65 -29.27
CA GLY A 223 7.82 -5.81 -29.98
C GLY A 223 6.86 -6.40 -31.00
#